data_7e3ee35032e4acfbd5e3735178d89dda
#
_entry.id   7e3ee35032e4acfbd5e3735178d89dda
#
_cell.length_a   1.000
_cell.length_b   1.000
_cell.length_c   1.000
_cell.angle_alpha   90.00
_cell.angle_beta   90.00
_cell.angle_gamma   90.00
#
_symmetry.space_group_name_H-M   'P 1'
#
loop_
_entity.id
_entity.type
_entity.pdbx_description
1 polymer ?
#
loop_
_entity_poly.entity_id
_entity_poly.type
_entity_poly.pdbx_seq_one_letter_code
_entity_poly.pdbx_strand_id
1 'polypeptide(L)'
;MKECIAKLLREDKLCSVFTNDAEKFMAGYLLDSDGEYMLMELFNPYGYSDGLCCQRIESVTKVETDTLYNEDLELLAGYRGQTRRQKIERQGNVLDAFLTEALRGKKLCTVELYDSGCDDVIGFLTEIDGEELVFAMLNEHGNPDGETVFERGSISSIKFESEDEEKISALFRLKSAKE
;
A
#
# COMPACT_ATOMS: atom_id res chain seq x y z
N MET A 1 5.10 -15.81 -11.13
CA MET A 1 5.04 -14.90 -10.01
C MET A 1 4.32 -15.49 -8.80
N LYS A 2 3.08 -16.00 -8.90
CA LYS A 2 2.28 -16.54 -7.78
C LYS A 2 2.99 -17.55 -6.86
N GLU A 3 3.72 -18.51 -7.46
CA GLU A 3 4.51 -19.50 -6.68
C GLU A 3 5.66 -18.85 -5.91
N CYS A 4 6.31 -17.83 -6.49
CA CYS A 4 7.35 -17.04 -5.83
C CYS A 4 6.79 -16.33 -4.59
N ILE A 5 5.66 -15.62 -4.74
CA ILE A 5 4.97 -14.93 -3.64
C ILE A 5 4.58 -15.92 -2.53
N ALA A 6 3.98 -17.08 -2.89
CA ALA A 6 3.60 -18.09 -1.92
C ALA A 6 4.80 -18.71 -1.17
N LYS A 7 5.98 -18.79 -1.82
CA LYS A 7 7.22 -19.20 -1.16
C LYS A 7 7.69 -18.15 -0.18
N LEU A 8 7.74 -16.89 -0.57
CA LEU A 8 8.21 -15.78 0.26
C LEU A 8 7.35 -15.58 1.52
N LEU A 9 6.04 -15.75 1.41
CA LEU A 9 5.14 -15.73 2.58
C LEU A 9 5.51 -16.78 3.63
N ARG A 10 5.99 -17.96 3.20
CA ARG A 10 6.42 -19.02 4.12
C ARG A 10 7.80 -18.77 4.73
N GLU A 11 8.69 -18.15 3.95
CA GLU A 11 10.07 -17.88 4.37
C GLU A 11 10.20 -16.68 5.28
N ASP A 12 9.18 -15.80 5.26
CA ASP A 12 9.12 -14.62 6.12
C ASP A 12 10.34 -13.69 5.94
N LYS A 13 10.76 -13.49 4.69
CA LYS A 13 11.93 -12.69 4.32
C LYS A 13 11.51 -11.32 3.82
N LEU A 14 12.36 -10.32 4.11
CA LEU A 14 12.28 -9.02 3.46
C LEU A 14 12.60 -9.16 1.97
N CYS A 15 11.79 -8.58 1.12
CA CYS A 15 11.98 -8.61 -0.32
C CYS A 15 11.75 -7.23 -0.95
N SER A 16 12.34 -7.04 -2.13
CA SER A 16 12.07 -5.90 -3.01
C SER A 16 11.20 -6.35 -4.16
N VAL A 17 10.09 -5.64 -4.37
CA VAL A 17 9.09 -5.93 -5.40
C VAL A 17 9.07 -4.80 -6.41
N PHE A 18 9.20 -5.14 -7.69
CA PHE A 18 9.22 -4.23 -8.82
C PHE A 18 7.94 -4.42 -9.65
N THR A 19 7.38 -3.32 -10.09
CA THR A 19 6.22 -3.27 -10.98
C THR A 19 6.61 -2.69 -12.34
N ASN A 20 5.68 -2.10 -13.05
CA ASN A 20 5.91 -1.40 -14.32
C ASN A 20 6.60 -0.04 -14.16
N ASP A 21 6.63 0.55 -12.97
CA ASP A 21 7.48 1.71 -12.69
C ASP A 21 8.95 1.28 -12.62
N ALA A 22 9.73 1.68 -13.63
CA ALA A 22 11.14 1.29 -13.75
C ALA A 22 12.05 2.00 -12.75
N GLU A 23 11.60 3.08 -12.14
CA GLU A 23 12.39 3.92 -11.24
C GLU A 23 12.11 3.63 -9.76
N LYS A 24 11.02 2.92 -9.47
CA LYS A 24 10.58 2.64 -8.10
C LYS A 24 10.43 1.15 -7.84
N PHE A 25 10.65 0.77 -6.62
CA PHE A 25 10.32 -0.56 -6.09
C PHE A 25 9.84 -0.43 -4.64
N MET A 26 9.06 -1.40 -4.23
CA MET A 26 8.61 -1.53 -2.86
C MET A 26 9.52 -2.50 -2.12
N ALA A 27 9.94 -2.16 -0.91
CA ALA A 27 10.72 -3.06 -0.06
C ALA A 27 9.99 -3.32 1.26
N GLY A 28 9.95 -4.57 1.69
CA GLY A 28 9.25 -4.93 2.91
C GLY A 28 8.95 -6.41 3.06
N TYR A 29 8.01 -6.72 3.94
CA TYR A 29 7.58 -8.09 4.21
C TYR A 29 6.22 -8.38 3.58
N LEU A 30 6.11 -9.53 2.94
CA LEU A 30 4.82 -10.06 2.53
C LEU A 30 4.06 -10.54 3.77
N LEU A 31 2.83 -10.09 3.93
CA LEU A 31 1.97 -10.43 5.07
C LEU A 31 0.88 -11.44 4.70
N ASP A 32 0.31 -11.33 3.50
CA ASP A 32 -0.75 -12.21 3.00
C ASP A 32 -0.79 -12.23 1.46
N SER A 33 -1.47 -13.21 0.87
CA SER A 33 -1.80 -13.26 -0.55
C SER A 33 -2.94 -14.25 -0.81
N ASP A 34 -3.79 -13.94 -1.80
CA ASP A 34 -4.83 -14.83 -2.33
C ASP A 34 -4.52 -15.33 -3.75
N GLY A 35 -3.38 -14.94 -4.30
CA GLY A 35 -2.95 -15.27 -5.65
C GLY A 35 -3.44 -14.29 -6.73
N GLU A 36 -4.25 -13.30 -6.39
CA GLU A 36 -4.58 -12.15 -7.21
C GLU A 36 -3.90 -10.89 -6.67
N TYR A 37 -4.03 -10.66 -5.38
CA TYR A 37 -3.37 -9.58 -4.66
C TYR A 37 -2.42 -10.12 -3.59
N MET A 38 -1.45 -9.31 -3.21
CA MET A 38 -0.59 -9.52 -2.05
C MET A 38 -0.63 -8.30 -1.14
N LEU A 39 -0.54 -8.54 0.17
CA LEU A 39 -0.41 -7.53 1.20
C LEU A 39 1.03 -7.44 1.65
N MET A 40 1.58 -6.24 1.69
CA MET A 40 2.93 -5.97 2.15
C MET A 40 2.94 -4.93 3.27
N GLU A 41 3.82 -5.09 4.25
CA GLU A 41 4.29 -4.01 5.10
C GLU A 41 5.54 -3.42 4.46
N LEU A 42 5.50 -2.13 4.18
CA LEU A 42 6.58 -1.42 3.50
C LEU A 42 7.56 -0.79 4.49
N PHE A 43 8.80 -0.62 4.04
CA PHE A 43 9.84 0.11 4.75
C PHE A 43 10.50 1.12 3.83
N ASN A 44 10.73 2.33 4.34
CA ASN A 44 11.54 3.31 3.63
C ASN A 44 13.04 2.94 3.69
N PRO A 45 13.91 3.55 2.87
CA PRO A 45 15.33 3.20 2.81
C PRO A 45 16.10 3.41 4.12
N TYR A 46 15.51 4.07 5.11
CA TYR A 46 16.11 4.32 6.42
C TYR A 46 15.68 3.32 7.50
N GLY A 47 14.88 2.30 7.14
CA GLY A 47 14.38 1.26 8.03
C GLY A 47 13.19 1.64 8.89
N TYR A 48 12.47 2.71 8.55
CA TYR A 48 11.19 3.02 9.19
C TYR A 48 10.03 2.37 8.42
N SER A 49 9.00 1.96 9.15
CA SER A 49 7.76 1.49 8.53
C SER A 49 7.17 2.58 7.63
N ASP A 50 6.79 2.20 6.43
CA ASP A 50 6.22 3.06 5.39
C ASP A 50 4.83 2.57 4.95
N GLY A 51 4.06 2.12 5.94
CA GLY A 51 2.66 1.75 5.78
C GLY A 51 2.43 0.35 5.20
N LEU A 52 1.20 0.14 4.76
CA LEU A 52 0.74 -1.10 4.14
C LEU A 52 0.36 -0.86 2.69
N CYS A 53 0.68 -1.83 1.85
CA CYS A 53 0.34 -1.84 0.43
C CYS A 53 -0.35 -3.14 0.06
N CYS A 54 -1.47 -3.03 -0.65
CA CYS A 54 -2.11 -4.13 -1.35
C CYS A 54 -1.79 -4.00 -2.84
N GLN A 55 -1.01 -4.94 -3.38
CA GLN A 55 -0.49 -4.91 -4.74
C GLN A 55 -1.07 -6.05 -5.57
N ARG A 56 -1.53 -5.76 -6.80
CA ARG A 56 -1.92 -6.79 -7.78
C ARG A 56 -0.70 -7.58 -8.21
N ILE A 57 -0.76 -8.91 -8.12
CA ILE A 57 0.39 -9.78 -8.44
C ILE A 57 0.71 -9.78 -9.94
N GLU A 58 -0.29 -9.58 -10.79
CA GLU A 58 -0.08 -9.53 -12.24
C GLU A 58 0.80 -8.37 -12.68
N SER A 59 0.76 -7.24 -11.95
CA SER A 59 1.60 -6.06 -12.20
C SER A 59 3.05 -6.25 -11.75
N VAL A 60 3.35 -7.30 -10.98
CA VAL A 60 4.70 -7.55 -10.48
C VAL A 60 5.59 -8.10 -11.57
N THR A 61 6.64 -7.38 -11.92
CA THR A 61 7.60 -7.74 -12.97
C THR A 61 8.80 -8.50 -12.44
N LYS A 62 9.26 -8.17 -11.24
CA LYS A 62 10.45 -8.76 -10.61
C LYS A 62 10.33 -8.75 -9.08
N VAL A 63 10.92 -9.75 -8.44
CA VAL A 63 11.10 -9.80 -6.98
C VAL A 63 12.57 -10.15 -6.71
N GLU A 64 13.18 -9.43 -5.77
CA GLU A 64 14.54 -9.68 -5.30
C GLU A 64 14.52 -10.00 -3.80
N THR A 65 15.35 -10.97 -3.43
CA THR A 65 15.57 -11.39 -2.03
C THR A 65 17.04 -11.60 -1.77
N ASP A 66 17.44 -11.55 -0.51
CA ASP A 66 18.81 -11.84 -0.10
C ASP A 66 19.86 -10.95 -0.84
N THR A 67 19.44 -9.73 -1.25
CA THR A 67 20.35 -8.71 -1.76
C THR A 67 20.98 -7.93 -0.61
N LEU A 68 22.14 -7.32 -0.82
CA LEU A 68 22.75 -6.44 0.18
C LEU A 68 21.80 -5.33 0.63
N TYR A 69 21.01 -4.78 -0.28
CA TYR A 69 19.99 -3.78 0.05
C TYR A 69 18.95 -4.32 1.05
N ASN A 70 18.43 -5.54 0.79
CA ASN A 70 17.43 -6.16 1.66
C ASN A 70 18.01 -6.51 3.03
N GLU A 71 19.26 -7.01 3.09
CA GLU A 71 19.97 -7.30 4.32
C GLU A 71 20.23 -6.03 5.15
N ASP A 72 20.71 -4.96 4.52
CA ASP A 72 20.93 -3.67 5.17
C ASP A 72 19.63 -3.05 5.68
N LEU A 73 18.55 -3.13 4.90
CA LEU A 73 17.24 -2.62 5.29
C LEU A 73 16.67 -3.39 6.48
N GLU A 74 16.81 -4.71 6.51
CA GLU A 74 16.39 -5.54 7.65
C GLU A 74 17.16 -5.20 8.92
N LEU A 75 18.50 -4.99 8.82
CA LEU A 75 19.34 -4.54 9.92
C LEU A 75 18.92 -3.16 10.45
N LEU A 76 18.65 -2.21 9.53
CA LEU A 76 18.18 -0.86 9.90
C LEU A 76 16.82 -0.90 10.58
N ALA A 77 15.86 -1.67 10.06
CA ALA A 77 14.54 -1.83 10.66
C ALA A 77 14.64 -2.43 12.07
N GLY A 78 15.48 -3.45 12.25
CA GLY A 78 15.77 -4.03 13.56
C GLY A 78 16.42 -3.04 14.53
N TYR A 79 17.41 -2.26 14.10
CA TYR A 79 18.05 -1.22 14.89
C TYR A 79 17.08 -0.11 15.32
N ARG A 80 16.10 0.24 14.47
CA ARG A 80 15.03 1.21 14.75
C ARG A 80 13.93 0.67 15.65
N GLY A 81 13.98 -0.62 16.02
CA GLY A 81 12.93 -1.28 16.81
C GLY A 81 11.59 -1.37 16.05
N GLN A 82 11.64 -1.31 14.73
CA GLN A 82 10.42 -1.47 13.92
C GLN A 82 9.97 -2.91 13.96
N THR A 83 8.77 -3.11 14.46
CA THR A 83 8.14 -4.44 14.50
C THR A 83 7.11 -4.55 13.39
N ARG A 84 6.93 -5.75 12.88
CA ARG A 84 5.87 -6.02 11.90
C ARG A 84 4.52 -5.66 12.44
N ARG A 85 3.72 -5.07 11.59
CA ARG A 85 2.31 -4.85 11.86
C ARG A 85 1.56 -6.18 11.89
N GLN A 86 0.46 -6.19 12.63
CA GLN A 86 -0.44 -7.32 12.56
C GLN A 86 -1.07 -7.39 11.16
N LYS A 87 -1.28 -8.60 10.67
CA LYS A 87 -2.00 -8.83 9.43
C LYS A 87 -3.42 -8.28 9.55
N ILE A 88 -3.90 -7.69 8.47
CA ILE A 88 -5.32 -7.31 8.36
C ILE A 88 -6.15 -8.60 8.46
N GLU A 89 -7.16 -8.61 9.32
CA GLU A 89 -8.10 -9.73 9.41
C GLU A 89 -8.84 -9.91 8.09
N ARG A 90 -8.57 -11.04 7.44
CA ARG A 90 -9.14 -11.31 6.13
C ARG A 90 -10.49 -11.99 6.23
N GLN A 91 -11.52 -11.31 5.71
CA GLN A 91 -12.80 -11.89 5.34
C GLN A 91 -12.95 -11.73 3.83
N GLY A 92 -12.86 -12.82 3.07
CA GLY A 92 -12.87 -12.77 1.62
C GLY A 92 -11.46 -12.71 0.99
N ASN A 93 -11.29 -11.89 -0.06
CA ASN A 93 -10.00 -11.69 -0.72
C ASN A 93 -9.15 -10.62 -0.02
N VAL A 94 -7.88 -10.51 -0.44
CA VAL A 94 -6.91 -9.58 0.18
C VAL A 94 -7.31 -8.12 -0.06
N LEU A 95 -7.75 -7.78 -1.28
CA LEU A 95 -8.16 -6.43 -1.62
C LEU A 95 -9.39 -6.00 -0.82
N ASP A 96 -10.41 -6.85 -0.69
CA ASP A 96 -11.63 -6.52 0.08
C ASP A 96 -11.32 -6.28 1.56
N ALA A 97 -10.43 -7.09 2.14
CA ALA A 97 -9.98 -6.89 3.52
C ALA A 97 -9.26 -5.55 3.69
N PHE A 98 -8.41 -5.18 2.72
CA PHE A 98 -7.67 -3.92 2.72
C PHE A 98 -8.62 -2.71 2.58
N LEU A 99 -9.55 -2.75 1.63
CA LEU A 99 -10.55 -1.70 1.42
C LEU A 99 -11.47 -1.53 2.64
N THR A 100 -11.88 -2.64 3.26
CA THR A 100 -12.69 -2.61 4.49
C THR A 100 -11.93 -1.94 5.63
N GLU A 101 -10.64 -2.25 5.80
CA GLU A 101 -9.80 -1.61 6.82
C GLU A 101 -9.60 -0.11 6.53
N ALA A 102 -9.38 0.26 5.27
CA ALA A 102 -9.25 1.66 4.85
C ALA A 102 -10.53 2.47 5.14
N LEU A 103 -11.69 1.93 4.77
CA LEU A 103 -13.00 2.55 5.00
C LEU A 103 -13.31 2.68 6.51
N ARG A 104 -13.16 1.60 7.28
CA ARG A 104 -13.42 1.56 8.72
C ARG A 104 -12.49 2.51 9.49
N GLY A 105 -11.21 2.50 9.14
CA GLY A 105 -10.19 3.32 9.77
C GLY A 105 -10.16 4.76 9.28
N LYS A 106 -10.98 5.12 8.28
CA LYS A 106 -10.94 6.42 7.59
C LYS A 106 -9.51 6.80 7.22
N LYS A 107 -8.81 5.85 6.60
CA LYS A 107 -7.40 6.02 6.24
C LYS A 107 -7.31 6.75 4.91
N LEU A 108 -6.39 7.71 4.83
CA LEU A 108 -6.02 8.29 3.54
C LEU A 108 -5.30 7.23 2.73
N CYS A 109 -5.72 7.03 1.50
CA CYS A 109 -5.14 6.06 0.58
C CYS A 109 -4.54 6.75 -0.63
N THR A 110 -3.49 6.14 -1.16
CA THR A 110 -2.97 6.40 -2.50
C THR A 110 -3.24 5.18 -3.37
N VAL A 111 -3.81 5.40 -4.56
CA VAL A 111 -4.24 4.34 -5.49
C VAL A 111 -3.57 4.52 -6.83
N GLU A 112 -3.04 3.43 -7.39
CA GLU A 112 -2.63 3.30 -8.77
C GLU A 112 -3.69 2.50 -9.54
N LEU A 113 -4.09 2.99 -10.72
CA LEU A 113 -5.06 2.36 -11.60
C LEU A 113 -4.41 1.86 -12.90
N TYR A 114 -4.81 0.69 -13.39
CA TYR A 114 -4.44 0.17 -14.72
C TYR A 114 -2.93 0.15 -15.01
N ASP A 115 -2.10 -0.12 -14.01
CA ASP A 115 -0.63 -0.11 -14.14
C ASP A 115 -0.08 1.19 -14.74
N SER A 116 -0.65 2.32 -14.32
CA SER A 116 -0.27 3.65 -14.83
C SER A 116 1.18 4.03 -14.51
N GLY A 117 1.76 3.44 -13.46
CA GLY A 117 3.08 3.79 -12.94
C GLY A 117 3.10 5.08 -12.12
N CYS A 118 1.92 5.59 -11.73
CA CYS A 118 1.80 6.81 -10.93
C CYS A 118 0.70 6.71 -9.88
N ASP A 119 0.70 7.64 -8.93
CA ASP A 119 -0.35 7.79 -7.93
C ASP A 119 -1.55 8.53 -8.58
N ASP A 120 -2.55 7.76 -9.07
CA ASP A 120 -3.70 8.30 -9.81
C ASP A 120 -4.74 8.96 -8.90
N VAL A 121 -4.94 8.40 -7.69
CA VAL A 121 -5.91 8.90 -6.72
C VAL A 121 -5.28 8.98 -5.34
N ILE A 122 -5.41 10.15 -4.71
CA ILE A 122 -5.11 10.34 -3.30
C ILE A 122 -6.41 10.77 -2.61
N GLY A 123 -6.91 9.98 -1.65
CA GLY A 123 -8.20 10.28 -1.05
C GLY A 123 -8.63 9.30 0.04
N PHE A 124 -9.76 9.62 0.66
CA PHE A 124 -10.44 8.74 1.61
C PHE A 124 -11.49 7.92 0.87
N LEU A 125 -11.44 6.60 1.02
CA LEU A 125 -12.54 5.73 0.59
C LEU A 125 -13.77 6.06 1.46
N THR A 126 -14.86 6.47 0.80
CA THR A 126 -16.10 6.90 1.47
C THR A 126 -17.23 5.89 1.32
N GLU A 127 -17.26 5.15 0.20
CA GLU A 127 -18.31 4.18 -0.09
C GLU A 127 -17.77 3.02 -0.94
N ILE A 128 -18.35 1.84 -0.74
CA ILE A 128 -18.18 0.65 -1.58
C ILE A 128 -19.57 0.22 -2.03
N ASP A 129 -19.88 0.41 -3.31
CA ASP A 129 -21.16 -0.01 -3.91
C ASP A 129 -20.92 -1.10 -4.98
N GLY A 130 -21.04 -2.36 -4.56
CA GLY A 130 -20.73 -3.49 -5.42
C GLY A 130 -19.27 -3.47 -5.90
N GLU A 131 -19.09 -3.25 -7.20
CA GLU A 131 -17.75 -3.15 -7.81
C GLU A 131 -17.21 -1.70 -7.84
N GLU A 132 -18.05 -0.71 -7.55
CA GLU A 132 -17.65 0.70 -7.57
C GLU A 132 -17.12 1.15 -6.21
N LEU A 133 -16.07 1.95 -6.27
CA LEU A 133 -15.41 2.58 -5.11
C LEU A 133 -15.51 4.09 -5.26
N VAL A 134 -15.95 4.76 -4.19
CA VAL A 134 -16.06 6.22 -4.14
C VAL A 134 -14.97 6.78 -3.24
N PHE A 135 -14.17 7.70 -3.77
CA PHE A 135 -13.11 8.37 -3.03
C PHE A 135 -13.33 9.87 -2.96
N ALA A 136 -13.29 10.45 -1.75
CA ALA A 136 -13.15 11.88 -1.54
C ALA A 136 -11.68 12.25 -1.67
N MET A 137 -11.33 12.94 -2.76
CA MET A 137 -9.94 13.23 -3.12
C MET A 137 -9.35 14.39 -2.31
N LEU A 138 -8.06 14.29 -2.07
CA LEU A 138 -7.21 15.38 -1.59
C LEU A 138 -6.06 15.63 -2.60
N ASN A 139 -5.63 16.88 -2.70
CA ASN A 139 -4.38 17.17 -3.37
C ASN A 139 -3.17 17.00 -2.42
N GLU A 140 -1.96 17.08 -2.96
CA GLU A 140 -0.69 16.94 -2.22
C GLU A 140 -0.49 17.94 -1.05
N HIS A 141 -1.29 19.01 -1.04
CA HIS A 141 -1.30 20.02 0.01
C HIS A 141 -2.39 19.77 1.07
N GLY A 142 -3.13 18.65 0.99
CA GLY A 142 -4.20 18.30 1.92
C GLY A 142 -5.45 19.18 1.77
N ASN A 143 -5.72 19.74 0.61
CA ASN A 143 -6.98 20.41 0.34
C ASN A 143 -7.94 19.45 -0.36
N PRO A 144 -9.26 19.52 -0.11
CA PRO A 144 -10.25 18.78 -0.87
C PRO A 144 -10.13 19.05 -2.37
N ASP A 145 -10.19 17.99 -3.18
CA ASP A 145 -10.03 18.04 -4.63
C ASP A 145 -11.15 17.29 -5.37
N GLY A 146 -12.34 17.29 -4.79
CA GLY A 146 -13.51 16.66 -5.37
C GLY A 146 -13.67 15.19 -5.03
N GLU A 147 -14.39 14.47 -5.87
CA GLU A 147 -14.72 13.06 -5.69
C GLU A 147 -14.44 12.29 -6.99
N THR A 148 -14.01 11.05 -6.87
CA THR A 148 -13.86 10.14 -8.01
C THR A 148 -14.51 8.80 -7.72
N VAL A 149 -14.99 8.15 -8.78
CA VAL A 149 -15.57 6.81 -8.74
C VAL A 149 -14.86 5.94 -9.77
N PHE A 150 -14.45 4.75 -9.37
CA PHE A 150 -13.84 3.78 -10.26
C PHE A 150 -14.12 2.34 -9.81
N GLU A 151 -13.94 1.39 -10.72
CA GLU A 151 -14.15 -0.03 -10.44
C GLU A 151 -12.97 -0.60 -9.63
N ARG A 152 -13.26 -1.42 -8.62
CA ARG A 152 -12.23 -2.11 -7.83
C ARG A 152 -11.28 -2.95 -8.69
N GLY A 153 -11.79 -3.53 -9.79
CA GLY A 153 -11.00 -4.31 -10.74
C GLY A 153 -9.92 -3.50 -11.47
N SER A 154 -9.98 -2.16 -11.45
CA SER A 154 -8.97 -1.31 -12.05
C SER A 154 -7.74 -1.06 -11.15
N ILE A 155 -7.81 -1.41 -9.86
CA ILE A 155 -6.72 -1.16 -8.91
C ILE A 155 -5.51 -2.04 -9.23
N SER A 156 -4.37 -1.42 -9.49
CA SER A 156 -3.06 -2.07 -9.57
C SER A 156 -2.40 -2.13 -8.20
N SER A 157 -2.43 -1.01 -7.47
CA SER A 157 -2.01 -0.95 -6.08
C SER A 157 -2.84 0.04 -5.27
N ILE A 158 -2.93 -0.22 -3.97
CA ILE A 158 -3.48 0.73 -3.00
C ILE A 158 -2.64 0.66 -1.72
N LYS A 159 -2.28 1.82 -1.19
CA LYS A 159 -1.49 1.93 0.04
C LYS A 159 -2.11 2.93 1.01
N PHE A 160 -1.79 2.79 2.31
CA PHE A 160 -2.09 3.75 3.34
C PHE A 160 -1.03 3.75 4.44
N GLU A 161 -1.00 4.83 5.22
CA GLU A 161 -0.09 5.02 6.36
C GLU A 161 1.40 5.07 5.99
N SER A 162 1.73 5.43 4.72
CA SER A 162 3.08 5.83 4.36
C SER A 162 3.36 7.26 4.83
N GLU A 163 4.63 7.67 4.76
CA GLU A 163 5.03 9.04 5.11
C GLU A 163 4.25 10.10 4.31
N ASP A 164 3.93 9.82 3.04
CA ASP A 164 3.19 10.75 2.18
C ASP A 164 1.72 10.85 2.59
N GLU A 165 1.03 9.74 2.83
CA GLU A 165 -0.36 9.76 3.31
C GLU A 165 -0.45 10.40 4.71
N GLU A 166 0.51 10.14 5.61
CA GLU A 166 0.54 10.77 6.93
C GLU A 166 0.74 12.28 6.84
N LYS A 167 1.65 12.75 5.98
CA LYS A 167 1.88 14.18 5.72
C LYS A 167 0.62 14.87 5.19
N ILE A 168 -0.01 14.31 4.15
CA ILE A 168 -1.21 14.90 3.51
C ILE A 168 -2.38 14.90 4.50
N SER A 169 -2.59 13.80 5.23
CA SER A 169 -3.62 13.68 6.26
C SER A 169 -3.41 14.70 7.40
N ALA A 170 -2.18 14.93 7.83
CA ALA A 170 -1.85 15.94 8.83
C ALA A 170 -2.17 17.37 8.33
N LEU A 171 -1.81 17.67 7.08
CA LEU A 171 -2.14 18.96 6.47
C LEU A 171 -3.65 19.20 6.38
N PHE A 172 -4.40 18.18 5.95
CA PHE A 172 -5.87 18.22 5.90
C PHE A 172 -6.47 18.54 7.27
N ARG A 173 -6.06 17.80 8.33
CA ARG A 173 -6.56 18.01 9.69
C ARG A 173 -6.24 19.40 10.24
N LEU A 174 -4.99 19.88 10.01
CA LEU A 174 -4.55 21.19 10.47
C LEU A 174 -5.30 22.35 9.79
N LYS A 175 -5.73 22.19 8.55
CA LYS A 175 -6.50 23.19 7.81
C LYS A 175 -7.96 23.17 8.22
N SER A 176 -8.58 21.98 8.31
CA SER A 176 -9.98 21.83 8.77
C SER A 176 -10.21 22.31 10.20
N ALA A 177 -9.19 22.32 11.06
CA ALA A 177 -9.30 22.84 12.43
C ALA A 177 -9.25 24.38 12.51
N LYS A 178 -8.98 25.09 11.41
CA LYS A 178 -8.90 26.55 11.35
C LYS A 178 -10.16 27.22 10.77
N GLU A 179 -11.05 26.42 10.22
CA GLU A 179 -12.38 26.82 9.74
C GLU A 179 -13.42 26.69 10.88
#